data_9c48a692d6bb4ebe18408d3bbd737dd3
#
_entry.id   9c48a692d6bb4ebe18408d3bbd737dd3
#
_cell.length_a   1.000
_cell.length_b   1.000
_cell.length_c   1.000
_cell.angle_alpha   90.00
_cell.angle_beta   90.00
_cell.angle_gamma   90.00
#
_symmetry.space_group_name_H-M   'P 1'
#
loop_
_entity.id
_entity.type
_entity.pdbx_description
1 polymer ?
#
loop_
_entity_poly.entity_id
_entity_poly.type
_entity_poly.pdbx_seq_one_letter_code
_entity_poly.pdbx_strand_id
1 'polypeptide(L)'
;MARMPITFVASVSIMMASIEYSCAEDLFKNADIAYGEYLAGECVTCHRSGSTDSSIPNIAGVDVKSIATALHSFKTKERENKVMQLVAERLDNEQIASLAVYFASLSSD
;
A
#
# COMPACT_ATOMS: atom_id res chain seq x y z
N MET A 1 17.36 27.49 62.62
CA MET A 1 17.19 27.97 61.24
C MET A 1 17.18 26.77 60.33
N ALA A 2 16.03 26.33 59.94
CA ALA A 2 15.89 25.18 59.01
C ALA A 2 15.94 25.67 57.57
N ARG A 3 16.93 25.26 56.83
CA ARG A 3 17.01 25.43 55.41
C ARG A 3 16.32 24.22 54.73
N MET A 4 15.18 24.47 54.11
CA MET A 4 14.51 23.49 53.27
C MET A 4 15.27 23.32 51.96
N PRO A 5 15.59 22.10 51.53
CA PRO A 5 16.11 21.89 50.20
C PRO A 5 14.98 22.02 49.15
N ILE A 6 15.20 22.86 48.20
CA ILE A 6 14.34 22.98 47.02
C ILE A 6 14.58 21.73 46.18
N THR A 7 13.61 20.83 46.16
CA THR A 7 13.61 19.70 45.23
C THR A 7 13.28 20.19 43.85
N PHE A 8 14.29 20.18 43.01
CA PHE A 8 14.13 20.44 41.58
C PHE A 8 13.49 19.21 40.95
N VAL A 9 12.19 19.32 40.65
CA VAL A 9 11.51 18.30 39.87
C VAL A 9 11.85 18.55 38.41
N ALA A 10 12.78 17.77 37.89
CA ALA A 10 13.06 17.76 36.47
C ALA A 10 11.90 17.08 35.74
N SER A 11 11.08 17.87 35.08
CA SER A 11 10.08 17.38 34.11
C SER A 11 10.80 16.81 32.91
N VAL A 12 10.87 15.49 32.86
CA VAL A 12 11.29 14.76 31.65
C VAL A 12 10.11 14.81 30.68
N SER A 13 10.13 15.76 29.77
CA SER A 13 9.24 15.75 28.60
C SER A 13 9.68 14.62 27.68
N ILE A 14 8.96 13.51 27.74
CA ILE A 14 9.13 12.42 26.78
C ILE A 14 8.56 12.93 25.45
N MET A 15 9.46 13.33 24.58
CA MET A 15 9.16 13.64 23.21
C MET A 15 8.95 12.30 22.51
N MET A 16 7.69 11.85 22.42
CA MET A 16 7.31 10.74 21.55
C MET A 16 7.41 11.22 20.11
N ALA A 17 8.57 10.97 19.51
CA ALA A 17 8.76 11.14 18.09
C ALA A 17 7.93 10.06 17.38
N SER A 18 6.91 10.51 16.65
CA SER A 18 6.10 9.67 15.79
C SER A 18 6.95 9.21 14.59
N ILE A 19 7.48 7.99 14.68
CA ILE A 19 8.34 7.40 13.63
C ILE A 19 7.49 6.57 12.63
N GLU A 20 6.19 6.81 12.54
CA GLU A 20 5.32 5.94 11.73
C GLU A 20 5.07 6.39 10.29
N TYR A 21 5.60 7.53 9.85
CA TYR A 21 5.34 8.04 8.50
C TYR A 21 6.35 7.61 7.42
N SER A 22 7.47 7.00 7.79
CA SER A 22 8.56 6.74 6.84
C SER A 22 8.35 5.52 5.92
N CYS A 23 7.63 4.48 6.38
CA CYS A 23 7.54 3.22 5.63
C CYS A 23 6.60 3.29 4.41
N ALA A 24 5.56 4.11 4.45
CA ALA A 24 4.57 4.20 3.37
C ALA A 24 5.10 5.01 2.17
N GLU A 25 5.89 6.05 2.40
CA GLU A 25 6.49 6.84 1.33
C GLU A 25 7.62 6.10 0.62
N ASP A 26 8.39 5.30 1.34
CA ASP A 26 9.46 4.49 0.76
C ASP A 26 8.95 3.39 -0.15
N LEU A 27 7.75 2.85 0.13
CA LEU A 27 7.16 1.78 -0.68
C LEU A 27 6.86 2.22 -2.12
N PHE A 28 6.50 3.49 -2.32
CA PHE A 28 6.16 4.04 -3.63
C PHE A 28 7.27 4.86 -4.27
N LYS A 29 8.41 5.02 -3.60
CA LYS A 29 9.53 5.85 -4.05
C LYS A 29 10.07 5.44 -5.42
N ASN A 30 10.11 4.15 -5.70
CA ASN A 30 10.58 3.58 -6.97
C ASN A 30 9.44 3.12 -7.87
N ALA A 31 8.20 3.49 -7.55
CA ALA A 31 7.04 3.14 -8.38
C ALA A 31 7.09 3.89 -9.72
N ASP A 32 6.89 3.16 -10.80
CA ASP A 32 6.92 3.69 -12.17
C ASP A 32 5.60 3.34 -12.87
N ILE A 33 4.89 4.38 -13.32
CA ILE A 33 3.59 4.23 -14.00
C ILE A 33 3.75 3.44 -15.31
N ALA A 34 4.79 3.72 -16.11
CA ALA A 34 5.01 3.03 -17.36
C ALA A 34 5.33 1.54 -17.16
N TYR A 35 6.10 1.23 -16.12
CA TYR A 35 6.34 -0.15 -15.73
C TYR A 35 5.07 -0.83 -15.22
N GLY A 36 4.27 -0.12 -14.45
CA GLY A 36 2.95 -0.59 -14.02
C GLY A 36 2.02 -0.89 -15.18
N GLU A 37 2.00 -0.03 -16.21
CA GLU A 37 1.25 -0.25 -17.43
C GLU A 37 1.68 -1.53 -18.17
N TYR A 38 2.97 -1.74 -18.29
CA TYR A 38 3.52 -2.96 -18.87
C TYR A 38 3.10 -4.21 -18.10
N LEU A 39 3.21 -4.18 -16.78
CA LEU A 39 2.81 -5.30 -15.92
C LEU A 39 1.29 -5.55 -15.92
N ALA A 40 0.50 -4.50 -16.10
CA ALA A 40 -0.95 -4.56 -16.05
C ALA A 40 -1.58 -5.38 -17.18
N GLY A 41 -0.84 -5.70 -18.23
CA GLY A 41 -1.33 -6.50 -19.35
C GLY A 41 -1.97 -7.82 -18.94
N GLU A 42 -1.45 -8.48 -17.92
CA GLU A 42 -2.04 -9.71 -17.37
C GLU A 42 -3.27 -9.43 -16.50
N CYS A 43 -3.30 -8.28 -15.84
CA CYS A 43 -4.38 -7.90 -14.92
C CYS A 43 -5.67 -7.55 -15.67
N VAL A 44 -5.55 -6.77 -16.74
CA VAL A 44 -6.70 -6.30 -17.52
C VAL A 44 -7.42 -7.42 -18.27
N THR A 45 -6.83 -8.60 -18.38
CA THR A 45 -7.48 -9.78 -18.96
C THR A 45 -8.72 -10.18 -18.12
N CYS A 46 -8.65 -10.03 -16.82
CA CYS A 46 -9.74 -10.32 -15.88
C CYS A 46 -10.38 -9.04 -15.30
N HIS A 47 -9.56 -8.06 -14.93
CA HIS A 47 -9.97 -6.80 -14.30
C HIS A 47 -10.20 -5.68 -15.32
N ARG A 48 -11.08 -5.88 -16.26
CA ARG A 48 -11.36 -4.85 -17.26
C ARG A 48 -12.63 -4.06 -16.95
N SER A 49 -12.65 -2.80 -17.40
CA SER A 49 -13.82 -1.95 -17.33
C SER A 49 -14.99 -2.57 -18.11
N GLY A 50 -16.19 -2.51 -17.55
CA GLY A 50 -17.39 -3.05 -18.19
C GLY A 50 -17.56 -4.56 -18.08
N SER A 51 -16.74 -5.25 -17.26
CA SER A 51 -16.96 -6.66 -16.95
C SER A 51 -18.30 -6.83 -16.23
N THR A 52 -19.09 -7.81 -16.67
CA THR A 52 -20.35 -8.17 -16.00
C THR A 52 -20.17 -9.14 -14.84
N ASP A 53 -18.96 -9.65 -14.66
CA ASP A 53 -18.64 -10.55 -13.53
C ASP A 53 -18.40 -9.74 -12.26
N SER A 54 -19.38 -9.76 -11.37
CA SER A 54 -19.31 -9.04 -10.08
C SER A 54 -18.28 -9.62 -9.11
N SER A 55 -17.75 -10.81 -9.36
CA SER A 55 -16.69 -11.43 -8.54
C SER A 55 -15.30 -10.89 -8.86
N ILE A 56 -15.13 -10.25 -10.02
CA ILE A 56 -13.87 -9.65 -10.47
C ILE A 56 -14.05 -8.13 -10.54
N PRO A 57 -13.56 -7.38 -9.55
CA PRO A 57 -13.82 -5.95 -9.50
C PRO A 57 -13.05 -5.17 -10.57
N ASN A 58 -13.61 -4.04 -11.00
CA ASN A 58 -12.89 -3.04 -11.73
C ASN A 58 -11.94 -2.32 -10.74
N ILE A 59 -10.65 -2.35 -11.02
CA ILE A 59 -9.62 -1.76 -10.16
C ILE A 59 -9.08 -0.41 -10.66
N ALA A 60 -9.56 0.07 -11.79
CA ALA A 60 -9.21 1.38 -12.31
C ALA A 60 -9.71 2.49 -11.38
N GLY A 61 -8.83 3.46 -11.07
CA GLY A 61 -9.16 4.60 -10.21
C GLY A 61 -9.29 4.28 -8.72
N VAL A 62 -8.99 3.06 -8.31
CA VAL A 62 -8.95 2.70 -6.89
C VAL A 62 -7.72 3.34 -6.24
N ASP A 63 -7.84 3.73 -4.97
CA ASP A 63 -6.76 4.35 -4.20
C ASP A 63 -5.48 3.51 -4.22
N VAL A 64 -4.34 4.17 -4.40
CA VAL A 64 -3.03 3.51 -4.55
C VAL A 64 -2.67 2.63 -3.36
N LYS A 65 -2.94 3.06 -2.15
CA LYS A 65 -2.67 2.26 -0.94
C LYS A 65 -3.57 1.05 -0.85
N SER A 66 -4.83 1.19 -1.25
CA SER A 66 -5.79 0.09 -1.26
C SER A 66 -5.39 -1.01 -2.23
N ILE A 67 -4.92 -0.66 -3.42
CA ILE A 67 -4.42 -1.64 -4.41
C ILE A 67 -3.17 -2.35 -3.88
N ALA A 68 -2.20 -1.59 -3.39
CA ALA A 68 -0.96 -2.15 -2.86
C ALA A 68 -1.22 -3.08 -1.67
N THR A 69 -2.07 -2.67 -0.73
CA THR A 69 -2.45 -3.47 0.43
C THR A 69 -3.15 -4.76 0.00
N ALA A 70 -4.08 -4.70 -0.95
CA ALA A 70 -4.76 -5.87 -1.46
C ALA A 70 -3.79 -6.87 -2.11
N LEU A 71 -2.87 -6.40 -2.97
CA LEU A 71 -1.86 -7.25 -3.60
C LEU A 71 -0.93 -7.89 -2.56
N HIS A 72 -0.49 -7.15 -1.57
CA HIS A 72 0.30 -7.71 -0.47
C HIS A 72 -0.46 -8.76 0.33
N SER A 73 -1.73 -8.51 0.63
CA SER A 73 -2.58 -9.46 1.37
C SER A 73 -2.81 -10.77 0.61
N PHE A 74 -2.94 -10.71 -0.71
CA PHE A 74 -2.97 -11.91 -1.54
C PHE A 74 -1.61 -12.63 -1.58
N LYS A 75 -0.51 -11.86 -1.69
CA LYS A 75 0.85 -12.41 -1.69
C LYS A 75 1.17 -13.15 -0.40
N THR A 76 0.77 -12.62 0.74
CA THR A 76 0.97 -13.25 2.07
C THR A 76 -0.10 -14.30 2.40
N LYS A 77 -1.10 -14.46 1.54
CA LYS A 77 -2.25 -15.36 1.74
C LYS A 77 -3.16 -14.99 2.91
N GLU A 78 -3.06 -13.77 3.40
CA GLU A 78 -4.00 -13.23 4.39
C GLU A 78 -5.40 -13.03 3.81
N ARG A 79 -5.48 -12.73 2.51
CA ARG A 79 -6.73 -12.60 1.78
C ARG A 79 -6.95 -13.80 0.88
N GLU A 80 -8.14 -14.40 0.98
CA GLU A 80 -8.54 -15.60 0.26
C GLU A 80 -8.98 -15.28 -1.17
N ASN A 81 -8.23 -15.77 -2.12
CA ASN A 81 -8.57 -15.95 -3.54
C ASN A 81 -7.40 -16.65 -4.21
N LYS A 82 -7.59 -17.88 -4.63
CA LYS A 82 -6.49 -18.69 -5.17
C LYS A 82 -5.86 -18.10 -6.43
N VAL A 83 -6.65 -17.51 -7.32
CA VAL A 83 -6.14 -16.90 -8.55
C VAL A 83 -5.29 -15.68 -8.21
N MET A 84 -5.79 -14.78 -7.37
CA MET A 84 -5.05 -13.59 -6.97
C MET A 84 -3.82 -13.92 -6.13
N GLN A 85 -3.85 -14.97 -5.32
CA GLN A 85 -2.67 -15.44 -4.59
C GLN A 85 -1.57 -15.91 -5.55
N LEU A 86 -1.92 -16.66 -6.58
CA LEU A 86 -0.95 -17.10 -7.61
C LEU A 86 -0.38 -15.94 -8.40
N VAL A 87 -1.19 -14.94 -8.72
CA VAL A 87 -0.72 -13.74 -9.42
C VAL A 87 0.20 -12.93 -8.52
N ALA A 88 -0.22 -12.64 -7.29
CA ALA A 88 0.50 -11.77 -6.37
C ALA A 88 1.81 -12.37 -5.84
N GLU A 89 1.90 -13.68 -5.68
CA GLU A 89 3.13 -14.32 -5.17
C GLU A 89 4.36 -14.09 -6.06
N ARG A 90 4.15 -13.86 -7.36
CA ARG A 90 5.21 -13.59 -8.33
C ARG A 90 5.66 -12.13 -8.37
N LEU A 91 4.95 -11.24 -7.69
CA LEU A 91 5.23 -9.81 -7.68
C LEU A 91 6.17 -9.45 -6.53
N ASP A 92 7.18 -8.65 -6.82
CA ASP A 92 7.99 -8.00 -5.80
C ASP A 92 7.37 -6.65 -5.36
N ASN A 93 7.99 -5.99 -4.39
CA ASN A 93 7.45 -4.75 -3.84
C ASN A 93 7.43 -3.60 -4.87
N GLU A 94 8.43 -3.51 -5.74
CA GLU A 94 8.48 -2.50 -6.81
C GLU A 94 7.38 -2.73 -7.85
N GLN A 95 7.15 -3.97 -8.23
CA GLN A 95 6.08 -4.35 -9.15
C GLN A 95 4.70 -4.05 -8.56
N ILE A 96 4.47 -4.39 -7.31
CA ILE A 96 3.23 -4.06 -6.61
C ILE A 96 3.01 -2.55 -6.56
N ALA A 97 4.03 -1.78 -6.20
CA ALA A 97 3.96 -0.33 -6.14
C ALA A 97 3.68 0.28 -7.52
N SER A 98 4.34 -0.20 -8.57
CA SER A 98 4.15 0.27 -9.95
C SER A 98 2.75 -0.05 -10.48
N LEU A 99 2.24 -1.24 -10.24
CA LEU A 99 0.86 -1.61 -10.56
C LEU A 99 -0.15 -0.73 -9.82
N ALA A 100 0.09 -0.47 -8.53
CA ALA A 100 -0.79 0.35 -7.71
C ALA A 100 -0.90 1.78 -8.23
N VAL A 101 0.23 2.43 -8.54
CA VAL A 101 0.21 3.80 -9.08
C VAL A 101 -0.40 3.86 -10.48
N TYR A 102 -0.17 2.84 -11.32
CA TYR A 102 -0.78 2.77 -12.64
C TYR A 102 -2.30 2.69 -12.58
N PHE A 103 -2.85 1.70 -11.87
CA PHE A 103 -4.29 1.52 -11.78
C PHE A 103 -4.98 2.69 -11.08
N ALA A 104 -4.36 3.26 -10.04
CA ALA A 104 -4.90 4.45 -9.37
C ALA A 104 -4.96 5.67 -10.29
N SER A 105 -4.09 5.76 -11.29
CA SER A 105 -4.06 6.86 -12.27
C SER A 105 -5.15 6.78 -13.34
N LEU A 106 -5.79 5.64 -13.49
CA LEU A 106 -6.82 5.42 -14.49
C LEU A 106 -8.17 6.00 -14.07
N SER A 107 -8.99 6.37 -15.04
CA SER A 107 -10.38 6.76 -14.78
C SER A 107 -11.21 5.55 -14.38
N SER A 108 -12.11 5.75 -13.42
CA SER A 108 -13.01 4.70 -12.92
C SER A 108 -14.26 4.46 -13.81
N ASP A 109 -14.32 5.05 -14.98
CA ASP A 109 -15.45 4.97 -15.92
C ASP A 109 -15.64 3.59 -16.54
#